data_575afe7758a074dd4f858e7c1a68b6c0
#
_entry.id   575afe7758a074dd4f858e7c1a68b6c0
#
_cell.length_a   1.000
_cell.length_b   1.000
_cell.length_c   1.000
_cell.angle_alpha   90.00
_cell.angle_beta   90.00
_cell.angle_gamma   90.00
#
_symmetry.space_group_name_H-M   'P 1'
#
loop_
_entity.id
_entity.type
_entity.pdbx_description
1 polymer ?
#
loop_
_entity_poly.entity_id
_entity_poly.type
_entity_poly.pdbx_seq_one_letter_code
_entity_poly.pdbx_strand_id
1 'polypeptide(L)'
;MITFRILEYLVALADEGSYSRAAERLFISQPALSQAIRKAEMDIGIELLVKGTHNLRFTPAGELLLQGGRELLARRDALGQRMRDLSAAHRGSLRFGISPFYSKYYLPLVQPYFARHFPDVRIQVVEEISVTIEQMVLDDQLDIGFVPMEPENPRLSYELLHTEEILLAVPPDSPVNVDAIPSPDLPRIDLRHFEGEPFVSLKPVQKFHSMSRRLFERAGFSPVVVHETMNWDTVNALAAGGVGSGFVPEMLRNVTLFSRTPRYYRLEGQNATRAYSAAWKKGSRPSPLALQLMELFRNNLSLLNRQG
;
A
#
# COMPACT_ATOMS: atom_id res chain seq x y z
N MET A 1 -24.96 25.43 18.95
CA MET A 1 -25.19 25.07 17.55
C MET A 1 -24.17 24.00 17.13
N ILE A 2 -24.61 22.91 16.49
CA ILE A 2 -23.71 21.85 15.97
C ILE A 2 -22.98 22.39 14.73
N THR A 3 -21.65 22.35 14.75
CA THR A 3 -20.79 22.73 13.62
C THR A 3 -19.97 21.53 13.16
N PHE A 4 -19.44 21.57 11.93
CA PHE A 4 -18.51 20.53 11.45
C PHE A 4 -17.32 20.33 12.41
N ARG A 5 -16.83 21.41 13.00
CA ARG A 5 -15.75 21.36 14.00
C ARG A 5 -16.10 20.52 15.22
N ILE A 6 -17.32 20.64 15.71
CA ILE A 6 -17.81 19.81 16.85
C ILE A 6 -17.92 18.34 16.43
N LEU A 7 -18.37 18.06 15.20
CA LEU A 7 -18.40 16.69 14.68
C LEU A 7 -16.99 16.10 14.57
N GLU A 8 -16.02 16.85 14.06
CA GLU A 8 -14.61 16.44 14.03
C GLU A 8 -14.06 16.14 15.43
N TYR A 9 -14.41 16.95 16.43
CA TYR A 9 -14.00 16.74 17.80
C TYR A 9 -14.59 15.46 18.40
N LEU A 10 -15.88 15.19 18.16
CA LEU A 10 -16.53 13.97 18.64
C LEU A 10 -15.95 12.72 17.98
N VAL A 11 -15.69 12.77 16.67
CA VAL A 11 -15.06 11.66 15.94
C VAL A 11 -13.66 11.40 16.46
N ALA A 12 -12.84 12.42 16.66
CA ALA A 12 -11.49 12.27 17.21
C ALA A 12 -11.52 11.69 18.62
N LEU A 13 -12.47 12.13 19.48
CA LEU A 13 -12.65 11.57 20.83
C LEU A 13 -13.05 10.08 20.78
N ALA A 14 -13.95 9.69 19.87
CA ALA A 14 -14.37 8.31 19.72
C ALA A 14 -13.23 7.41 19.24
N ASP A 15 -12.46 7.88 18.24
CA ASP A 15 -11.36 7.12 17.66
C ASP A 15 -10.19 6.94 18.63
N GLU A 16 -9.86 7.99 19.41
CA GLU A 16 -8.71 7.98 20.33
C GLU A 16 -9.07 7.47 21.74
N GLY A 17 -10.34 7.49 22.14
CA GLY A 17 -10.78 7.08 23.46
C GLY A 17 -10.22 7.94 24.61
N SER A 18 -9.60 9.09 24.33
CA SER A 18 -8.93 9.94 25.29
C SER A 18 -8.93 11.40 24.84
N TYR A 19 -9.27 12.31 25.77
CA TYR A 19 -9.23 13.76 25.52
C TYR A 19 -7.83 14.26 25.16
N SER A 20 -6.80 13.74 25.82
CA SER A 20 -5.41 14.19 25.57
C SER A 20 -4.96 13.78 24.17
N ARG A 21 -5.14 12.50 23.78
CA ARG A 21 -4.76 12.01 22.44
C ARG A 21 -5.60 12.66 21.33
N ALA A 22 -6.90 12.83 21.56
CA ALA A 22 -7.76 13.51 20.60
C ALA A 22 -7.34 14.98 20.40
N ALA A 23 -6.96 15.68 21.48
CA ALA A 23 -6.48 17.05 21.41
C ALA A 23 -5.14 17.17 20.65
N GLU A 24 -4.19 16.25 20.91
CA GLU A 24 -2.94 16.13 20.14
C GLU A 24 -3.21 15.91 18.64
N ARG A 25 -4.07 14.96 18.30
CA ARG A 25 -4.46 14.70 16.91
C ARG A 25 -5.09 15.91 16.21
N LEU A 26 -5.84 16.72 16.98
CA LEU A 26 -6.52 17.92 16.49
C LEU A 26 -5.66 19.17 16.54
N PHE A 27 -4.42 19.09 17.03
CA PHE A 27 -3.49 20.21 17.22
C PHE A 27 -4.08 21.34 18.08
N ILE A 28 -4.80 20.98 19.16
CA ILE A 28 -5.36 21.91 20.15
C ILE A 28 -5.02 21.46 21.58
N SER A 29 -5.25 22.35 22.56
CA SER A 29 -5.08 21.97 23.96
C SER A 29 -6.27 21.11 24.45
N GLN A 30 -6.01 20.18 25.36
CA GLN A 30 -7.06 19.36 25.97
C GLN A 30 -8.16 20.19 26.68
N PRO A 31 -7.85 21.29 27.42
CA PRO A 31 -8.88 22.17 27.96
C PRO A 31 -9.76 22.81 26.89
N ALA A 32 -9.18 23.23 25.75
CA ALA A 32 -9.94 23.79 24.63
C ALA A 32 -10.93 22.78 24.01
N LEU A 33 -10.49 21.54 23.83
CA LEU A 33 -11.36 20.46 23.35
C LEU A 33 -12.52 20.20 24.34
N SER A 34 -12.20 20.05 25.63
CA SER A 34 -13.20 19.84 26.69
C SER A 34 -14.23 20.99 26.76
N GLN A 35 -13.76 22.22 26.68
CA GLN A 35 -14.62 23.41 26.70
C GLN A 35 -15.54 23.46 25.46
N ALA A 36 -15.03 23.12 24.28
CA ALA A 36 -15.81 23.09 23.05
C ALA A 36 -16.93 22.06 23.11
N ILE A 37 -16.65 20.86 23.63
CA ILE A 37 -17.68 19.80 23.79
C ILE A 37 -18.74 20.25 24.81
N ARG A 38 -18.34 20.75 25.98
CA ARG A 38 -19.28 21.26 26.99
C ARG A 38 -20.18 22.38 26.45
N LYS A 39 -19.61 23.28 25.64
CA LYS A 39 -20.40 24.33 24.99
C LYS A 39 -21.40 23.76 24.02
N ALA A 40 -21.01 22.75 23.25
CA ALA A 40 -21.92 22.06 22.31
C ALA A 40 -23.06 21.36 23.05
N GLU A 41 -22.77 20.70 24.18
CA GLU A 41 -23.79 20.07 25.04
C GLU A 41 -24.78 21.11 25.60
N MET A 42 -24.26 22.27 26.07
CA MET A 42 -25.10 23.37 26.54
C MET A 42 -25.98 23.96 25.43
N ASP A 43 -25.42 24.15 24.21
CA ASP A 43 -26.16 24.69 23.06
C ASP A 43 -27.27 23.74 22.59
N ILE A 44 -27.08 22.44 22.72
CA ILE A 44 -28.04 21.39 22.32
C ILE A 44 -29.03 21.09 23.47
N GLY A 45 -28.63 21.32 24.70
CA GLY A 45 -29.42 20.98 25.90
C GLY A 45 -29.38 19.47 26.26
N ILE A 46 -28.44 18.71 25.70
CA ILE A 46 -28.30 17.26 25.90
C ILE A 46 -26.82 16.93 26.12
N GLU A 47 -26.53 16.06 27.11
CA GLU A 47 -25.19 15.54 27.34
C GLU A 47 -24.85 14.51 26.27
N LEU A 48 -23.66 14.65 25.66
CA LEU A 48 -23.14 13.76 24.63
C LEU A 48 -22.19 12.71 25.20
N LEU A 49 -21.55 13.04 26.35
CA LEU A 49 -20.59 12.18 27.02
C LEU A 49 -21.04 11.88 28.45
N VAL A 50 -20.79 10.65 28.89
CA VAL A 50 -21.11 10.21 30.26
C VAL A 50 -20.10 10.79 31.23
N LYS A 51 -20.56 11.54 32.23
CA LYS A 51 -19.72 12.14 33.26
C LYS A 51 -19.28 11.12 34.32
N GLY A 52 -18.12 11.31 34.90
CA GLY A 52 -17.67 10.57 36.09
C GLY A 52 -17.14 9.16 35.83
N THR A 53 -16.89 8.79 34.60
CA THR A 53 -16.23 7.51 34.25
C THR A 53 -14.76 7.71 33.91
N HIS A 54 -13.89 6.77 34.33
CA HIS A 54 -12.48 6.78 33.93
C HIS A 54 -12.27 6.55 32.41
N ASN A 55 -13.24 5.91 31.77
CA ASN A 55 -13.23 5.65 30.32
C ASN A 55 -14.21 6.59 29.62
N LEU A 56 -13.80 7.15 28.49
CA LEU A 56 -14.63 7.95 27.62
C LEU A 56 -15.81 7.11 27.11
N ARG A 57 -17.05 7.53 27.43
CA ARG A 57 -18.26 6.88 26.92
C ARG A 57 -19.24 7.92 26.39
N PHE A 58 -19.86 7.60 25.28
CA PHE A 58 -20.91 8.40 24.69
C PHE A 58 -22.27 8.06 25.31
N THR A 59 -23.14 9.04 25.43
CA THR A 59 -24.57 8.82 25.72
C THR A 59 -25.27 8.33 24.45
N PRO A 60 -26.51 7.81 24.51
CA PRO A 60 -27.28 7.50 23.29
C PRO A 60 -27.40 8.69 22.33
N ALA A 61 -27.52 9.92 22.84
CA ALA A 61 -27.52 11.13 22.03
C ALA A 61 -26.14 11.40 21.41
N GLY A 62 -25.08 11.15 22.17
CA GLY A 62 -23.71 11.23 21.67
C GLY A 62 -23.40 10.23 20.57
N GLU A 63 -23.84 8.99 20.69
CA GLU A 63 -23.71 7.96 19.66
C GLU A 63 -24.47 8.32 18.37
N LEU A 64 -25.71 8.81 18.52
CA LEU A 64 -26.50 9.28 17.39
C LEU A 64 -25.77 10.42 16.64
N LEU A 65 -25.26 11.41 17.40
CA LEU A 65 -24.54 12.53 16.82
C LEU A 65 -23.20 12.11 16.20
N LEU A 66 -22.50 11.15 16.81
CA LEU A 66 -21.25 10.58 16.29
C LEU A 66 -21.48 9.88 14.96
N GLN A 67 -22.50 9.04 14.86
CA GLN A 67 -22.87 8.34 13.63
C GLN A 67 -23.23 9.32 12.50
N GLY A 68 -24.19 10.21 12.77
CA GLY A 68 -24.58 11.24 11.79
C GLY A 68 -23.43 12.21 11.45
N GLY A 69 -22.58 12.50 12.42
CA GLY A 69 -21.38 13.32 12.25
C GLY A 69 -20.37 12.69 11.28
N ARG A 70 -20.11 11.40 11.39
CA ARG A 70 -19.25 10.67 10.46
C ARG A 70 -19.79 10.72 9.02
N GLU A 71 -21.09 10.54 8.85
CA GLU A 71 -21.75 10.62 7.53
C GLU A 71 -21.64 12.03 6.92
N LEU A 72 -21.91 13.07 7.72
CA LEU A 72 -21.82 14.46 7.27
C LEU A 72 -20.39 14.87 6.91
N LEU A 73 -19.41 14.48 7.71
CA LEU A 73 -17.99 14.72 7.42
C LEU A 73 -17.57 14.02 6.12
N ALA A 74 -17.96 12.76 5.93
CA ALA A 74 -17.69 12.02 4.71
C ALA A 74 -18.35 12.68 3.47
N ARG A 75 -19.57 13.19 3.59
CA ARG A 75 -20.26 13.93 2.50
C ARG A 75 -19.58 15.25 2.19
N ARG A 76 -19.16 16.01 3.22
CA ARG A 76 -18.39 17.25 3.04
C ARG A 76 -17.10 16.99 2.28
N ASP A 77 -16.35 15.96 2.69
CA ASP A 77 -15.09 15.62 2.07
C ASP A 77 -15.27 15.13 0.62
N ALA A 78 -16.32 14.35 0.36
CA ALA A 78 -16.70 13.94 -1.00
C ALA A 78 -17.11 15.14 -1.88
N LEU A 79 -17.81 16.14 -1.33
CA LEU A 79 -18.14 17.36 -2.07
C LEU A 79 -16.87 18.17 -2.37
N GLY A 80 -15.99 18.34 -1.38
CA GLY A 80 -14.70 18.99 -1.58
C GLY A 80 -13.87 18.31 -2.67
N GLN A 81 -13.88 16.98 -2.71
CA GLN A 81 -13.23 16.22 -3.76
C GLN A 81 -13.87 16.48 -5.14
N ARG A 82 -15.21 16.42 -5.25
CA ARG A 82 -15.91 16.74 -6.49
C ARG A 82 -15.62 18.15 -7.01
N MET A 83 -15.51 19.13 -6.11
CA MET A 83 -15.14 20.51 -6.49
C MET A 83 -13.69 20.57 -7.00
N ARG A 84 -12.77 19.83 -6.35
CA ARG A 84 -11.39 19.68 -6.87
C ARG A 84 -11.37 18.99 -8.23
N ASP A 85 -12.15 17.93 -8.41
CA ASP A 85 -12.26 17.19 -9.68
C ASP A 85 -12.80 18.07 -10.81
N LEU A 86 -13.80 18.91 -10.55
CA LEU A 86 -14.31 19.89 -11.51
C LEU A 86 -13.26 20.97 -11.85
N SER A 87 -12.51 21.43 -10.89
CA SER A 87 -11.39 22.35 -11.10
C SER A 87 -10.23 21.70 -11.84
N ALA A 88 -9.99 20.42 -11.59
CA ALA A 88 -8.94 19.60 -12.21
C ALA A 88 -9.25 19.23 -13.66
N ALA A 89 -10.51 19.12 -14.05
CA ALA A 89 -10.90 18.77 -15.43
C ALA A 89 -10.44 19.77 -16.49
N HIS A 90 -10.03 20.99 -16.11
CA HIS A 90 -9.57 22.03 -17.03
C HIS A 90 -8.09 22.44 -16.86
N ARG A 91 -7.42 22.09 -15.74
CA ARG A 91 -5.97 22.26 -15.51
C ARG A 91 -5.52 21.30 -14.42
N GLY A 92 -5.71 19.98 -14.63
CA GLY A 92 -5.61 19.00 -13.57
C GLY A 92 -4.17 18.71 -13.14
N SER A 93 -4.00 18.40 -11.86
CA SER A 93 -2.83 17.67 -11.38
C SER A 93 -3.27 16.29 -10.90
N LEU A 94 -2.44 15.29 -11.14
CA LEU A 94 -2.57 13.96 -10.59
C LEU A 94 -1.33 13.64 -9.77
N ARG A 95 -1.51 13.43 -8.47
CA ARG A 95 -0.42 13.05 -7.55
C ARG A 95 -0.58 11.58 -7.21
N PHE A 96 0.39 10.78 -7.56
CA PHE A 96 0.34 9.36 -7.22
C PHE A 96 1.65 8.85 -6.63
N GLY A 97 1.51 7.84 -5.77
CA GLY A 97 2.62 7.14 -5.14
C GLY A 97 2.84 5.76 -5.77
N ILE A 98 4.09 5.38 -5.95
CA ILE A 98 4.50 4.09 -6.48
C ILE A 98 5.83 3.69 -5.86
N SER A 99 6.08 2.38 -5.65
CA SER A 99 7.39 1.99 -5.14
C SER A 99 8.49 2.18 -6.19
N PRO A 100 9.75 2.48 -5.78
CA PRO A 100 10.87 2.71 -6.69
C PRO A 100 11.11 1.56 -7.66
N PHE A 101 10.85 0.31 -7.23
CA PHE A 101 10.95 -0.85 -8.09
C PHE A 101 9.96 -0.79 -9.26
N TYR A 102 8.69 -0.52 -8.98
CA TYR A 102 7.65 -0.48 -10.02
C TYR A 102 7.73 0.79 -10.86
N SER A 103 8.16 1.91 -10.30
CA SER A 103 8.26 3.16 -11.04
C SER A 103 9.16 3.03 -12.26
N LYS A 104 10.28 2.32 -12.13
CA LYS A 104 11.23 2.01 -13.22
C LYS A 104 10.55 1.38 -14.45
N TYR A 105 9.54 0.56 -14.24
CA TYR A 105 8.85 -0.16 -15.31
C TYR A 105 7.58 0.54 -15.81
N TYR A 106 6.89 1.25 -14.92
CA TYR A 106 5.61 1.89 -15.26
C TYR A 106 5.73 3.32 -15.73
N LEU A 107 6.63 4.13 -15.18
CA LEU A 107 6.73 5.53 -15.59
C LEU A 107 7.08 5.72 -17.07
N PRO A 108 7.94 4.89 -17.70
CA PRO A 108 8.17 4.96 -19.15
C PRO A 108 6.92 4.73 -20.00
N LEU A 109 5.89 4.06 -19.46
CA LEU A 109 4.61 3.84 -20.12
C LEU A 109 3.60 4.95 -19.81
N VAL A 110 3.54 5.37 -18.55
CA VAL A 110 2.58 6.35 -18.05
C VAL A 110 2.89 7.77 -18.55
N GLN A 111 4.12 8.20 -18.43
CA GLN A 111 4.51 9.58 -18.76
C GLN A 111 4.23 9.95 -20.24
N PRO A 112 4.64 9.15 -21.24
CA PRO A 112 4.33 9.44 -22.63
C PRO A 112 2.84 9.40 -22.95
N TYR A 113 2.08 8.50 -22.31
CA TYR A 113 0.63 8.42 -22.51
C TYR A 113 -0.06 9.71 -22.03
N PHE A 114 0.21 10.14 -20.80
CA PHE A 114 -0.39 11.36 -20.25
C PHE A 114 0.07 12.62 -21.00
N ALA A 115 1.35 12.70 -21.39
CA ALA A 115 1.84 13.83 -22.17
C ALA A 115 1.11 13.98 -23.53
N ARG A 116 0.72 12.84 -24.13
CA ARG A 116 -0.01 12.83 -25.42
C ARG A 116 -1.51 13.13 -25.27
N HIS A 117 -2.18 12.53 -24.27
CA HIS A 117 -3.64 12.58 -24.16
C HIS A 117 -4.14 13.65 -23.20
N PHE A 118 -3.30 14.12 -22.30
CA PHE A 118 -3.62 15.10 -21.26
C PHE A 118 -2.49 16.13 -21.09
N PRO A 119 -2.11 16.89 -22.13
CA PRO A 119 -0.93 17.76 -22.14
C PRO A 119 -0.98 18.85 -21.07
N ASP A 120 -2.19 19.28 -20.65
CA ASP A 120 -2.38 20.30 -19.63
C ASP A 120 -2.42 19.74 -18.19
N VAL A 121 -2.31 18.42 -18.03
CA VAL A 121 -2.32 17.75 -16.73
C VAL A 121 -0.90 17.64 -16.18
N ARG A 122 -0.70 18.20 -14.98
CA ARG A 122 0.56 18.03 -14.24
C ARG A 122 0.56 16.70 -13.48
N ILE A 123 1.44 15.79 -13.85
CA ILE A 123 1.69 14.55 -13.12
C ILE A 123 2.78 14.76 -12.08
N GLN A 124 2.50 14.42 -10.83
CA GLN A 124 3.45 14.37 -9.74
C GLN A 124 3.56 12.94 -9.24
N VAL A 125 4.76 12.39 -9.30
CA VAL A 125 5.04 11.02 -8.85
C VAL A 125 5.86 11.08 -7.58
N VAL A 126 5.47 10.29 -6.60
CA VAL A 126 6.24 10.08 -5.37
C VAL A 126 6.67 8.62 -5.32
N GLU A 127 7.97 8.42 -5.21
CA GLU A 127 8.59 7.10 -5.13
C GLU A 127 8.94 6.78 -3.68
N GLU A 128 8.11 5.94 -3.05
CA GLU A 128 8.26 5.58 -1.65
C GLU A 128 7.85 4.12 -1.38
N ILE A 129 8.14 3.61 -0.19
CA ILE A 129 7.68 2.30 0.24
C ILE A 129 6.16 2.33 0.49
N SER A 130 5.50 1.17 0.36
CA SER A 130 4.03 1.05 0.44
C SER A 130 3.41 1.68 1.69
N VAL A 131 4.05 1.52 2.86
CA VAL A 131 3.55 2.09 4.12
C VAL A 131 3.53 3.61 4.08
N THR A 132 4.59 4.24 3.55
CA THR A 132 4.67 5.70 3.38
C THR A 132 3.63 6.18 2.37
N ILE A 133 3.48 5.48 1.23
CA ILE A 133 2.47 5.80 0.21
C ILE A 133 1.06 5.77 0.80
N GLU A 134 0.72 4.71 1.54
CA GLU A 134 -0.59 4.59 2.18
C GLU A 134 -0.85 5.74 3.17
N GLN A 135 0.16 6.12 3.95
CA GLN A 135 0.04 7.26 4.87
C GLN A 135 -0.15 8.57 4.11
N MET A 136 0.62 8.82 3.06
CA MET A 136 0.50 10.02 2.23
C MET A 136 -0.88 10.13 1.54
N VAL A 137 -1.50 9.01 1.17
CA VAL A 137 -2.89 8.98 0.67
C VAL A 137 -3.87 9.36 1.78
N LEU A 138 -3.68 8.86 3.00
CA LEU A 138 -4.52 9.23 4.15
C LEU A 138 -4.42 10.70 4.51
N ASP A 139 -3.24 11.30 4.34
CA ASP A 139 -2.95 12.70 4.65
C ASP A 139 -3.26 13.66 3.49
N ASP A 140 -3.98 13.17 2.45
CA ASP A 140 -4.36 13.92 1.23
C ASP A 140 -3.15 14.53 0.47
N GLN A 141 -1.94 13.99 0.68
CA GLN A 141 -0.74 14.38 -0.06
C GLN A 141 -0.68 13.70 -1.45
N LEU A 142 -1.29 12.53 -1.58
CA LEU A 142 -1.46 11.79 -2.83
C LEU A 142 -2.94 11.57 -3.10
N ASP A 143 -3.30 11.58 -4.38
CA ASP A 143 -4.66 11.30 -4.85
C ASP A 143 -4.91 9.79 -4.90
N ILE A 144 -3.85 9.00 -5.20
CA ILE A 144 -3.88 7.55 -5.29
C ILE A 144 -2.48 6.96 -5.04
N GLY A 145 -2.42 5.78 -4.45
CA GLY A 145 -1.19 5.01 -4.25
C GLY A 145 -1.25 3.67 -4.98
N PHE A 146 -0.13 3.23 -5.55
CA PHE A 146 0.01 1.90 -6.12
C PHE A 146 0.90 1.06 -5.22
N VAL A 147 0.29 0.05 -4.59
CA VAL A 147 0.93 -0.73 -3.53
C VAL A 147 0.87 -2.22 -3.83
N PRO A 148 2.01 -2.91 -3.78
CA PRO A 148 2.05 -4.36 -3.80
C PRO A 148 1.65 -4.88 -2.41
N MET A 149 0.88 -5.92 -2.33
CA MET A 149 0.41 -6.64 -1.14
C MET A 149 -1.09 -6.49 -0.87
N GLU A 150 -1.59 -7.36 -0.02
CA GLU A 150 -2.99 -7.36 0.37
C GLU A 150 -3.38 -6.10 1.16
N PRO A 151 -4.64 -5.69 1.03
CA PRO A 151 -5.20 -4.56 1.77
C PRO A 151 -5.16 -4.80 3.28
N GLU A 152 -4.44 -3.95 4.02
CA GLU A 152 -4.35 -4.06 5.48
C GLU A 152 -4.93 -2.85 6.21
N ASN A 153 -4.98 -1.68 5.56
CA ASN A 153 -5.42 -0.46 6.21
C ASN A 153 -6.94 -0.23 6.05
N PRO A 154 -7.75 -0.35 7.11
CA PRO A 154 -9.21 -0.23 7.03
C PRO A 154 -9.70 1.18 6.67
N ARG A 155 -8.84 2.20 6.71
CA ARG A 155 -9.15 3.59 6.32
C ARG A 155 -8.96 3.86 4.83
N LEU A 156 -8.39 2.90 4.09
CA LEU A 156 -8.24 2.96 2.64
C LEU A 156 -9.24 2.04 1.94
N SER A 157 -9.56 2.38 0.72
CA SER A 157 -10.21 1.52 -0.26
C SER A 157 -9.15 1.03 -1.23
N TYR A 158 -9.28 -0.21 -1.67
CA TYR A 158 -8.33 -0.83 -2.58
C TYR A 158 -9.05 -1.45 -3.77
N GLU A 159 -8.40 -1.43 -4.91
CA GLU A 159 -8.82 -2.16 -6.10
C GLU A 159 -7.66 -2.98 -6.63
N LEU A 160 -7.87 -4.29 -6.75
CA LEU A 160 -6.87 -5.19 -7.31
C LEU A 160 -6.66 -4.87 -8.80
N LEU A 161 -5.44 -4.56 -9.17
CA LEU A 161 -5.06 -4.35 -10.57
C LEU A 161 -4.50 -5.63 -11.20
N HIS A 162 -3.71 -6.36 -10.43
CA HIS A 162 -3.04 -7.57 -10.89
C HIS A 162 -2.61 -8.46 -9.71
N THR A 163 -2.51 -9.76 -9.98
CA THR A 163 -1.84 -10.71 -9.08
C THR A 163 -0.51 -11.10 -9.70
N GLU A 164 0.57 -10.87 -8.98
CA GLU A 164 1.93 -11.11 -9.42
C GLU A 164 2.47 -12.40 -8.79
N GLU A 165 3.11 -13.23 -9.58
CA GLU A 165 3.81 -14.41 -9.09
C GLU A 165 5.18 -14.03 -8.52
N ILE A 166 5.57 -14.68 -7.44
CA ILE A 166 6.89 -14.55 -6.80
C ILE A 166 7.67 -15.83 -7.08
N LEU A 167 8.79 -15.66 -7.73
CA LEU A 167 9.71 -16.74 -8.07
C LEU A 167 10.87 -16.80 -7.09
N LEU A 168 11.51 -17.95 -6.99
CA LEU A 168 12.80 -18.11 -6.35
C LEU A 168 13.90 -17.97 -7.43
N ALA A 169 14.73 -16.94 -7.30
CA ALA A 169 15.94 -16.75 -8.09
C ALA A 169 17.10 -17.48 -7.40
N VAL A 170 17.71 -18.42 -8.07
CA VAL A 170 18.76 -19.30 -7.55
C VAL A 170 20.05 -19.08 -8.31
N PRO A 171 21.23 -19.04 -7.66
CA PRO A 171 22.51 -18.99 -8.35
C PRO A 171 22.61 -20.06 -9.44
N PRO A 172 23.10 -19.72 -10.65
CA PRO A 172 23.10 -20.67 -11.78
C PRO A 172 23.94 -21.91 -11.51
N ASP A 173 24.97 -21.82 -10.64
CA ASP A 173 25.87 -22.90 -10.28
C ASP A 173 25.52 -23.54 -8.93
N SER A 174 24.38 -23.20 -8.32
CA SER A 174 23.95 -23.80 -7.05
C SER A 174 23.72 -25.31 -7.21
N PRO A 175 24.23 -26.15 -6.28
CA PRO A 175 23.99 -27.58 -6.30
C PRO A 175 22.52 -27.95 -6.18
N VAL A 176 21.70 -27.12 -5.54
CA VAL A 176 20.25 -27.35 -5.37
C VAL A 176 19.49 -27.34 -6.71
N ASN A 177 20.07 -26.82 -7.77
CA ASN A 177 19.44 -26.82 -9.08
C ASN A 177 19.15 -28.24 -9.63
N VAL A 178 19.79 -29.27 -9.13
CA VAL A 178 19.56 -30.68 -9.54
C VAL A 178 18.22 -31.21 -9.01
N ASP A 179 17.68 -30.62 -7.94
CA ASP A 179 16.44 -31.04 -7.30
C ASP A 179 15.19 -30.39 -7.96
N ALA A 180 15.41 -29.62 -9.03
CA ALA A 180 14.33 -28.95 -9.73
C ALA A 180 13.43 -29.94 -10.50
N ILE A 181 12.13 -29.79 -10.33
CA ILE A 181 11.09 -30.58 -11.01
C ILE A 181 10.77 -29.88 -12.34
N PRO A 182 11.01 -30.53 -13.48
CA PRO A 182 10.69 -29.97 -14.78
C PRO A 182 9.20 -29.64 -14.94
N SER A 183 8.90 -28.53 -15.59
CA SER A 183 7.54 -28.10 -15.94
C SER A 183 7.57 -27.37 -17.28
N PRO A 184 6.48 -27.41 -18.09
CA PRO A 184 6.47 -26.83 -19.43
C PRO A 184 6.80 -25.35 -19.51
N ASP A 185 6.42 -24.58 -18.53
CA ASP A 185 6.61 -23.12 -18.51
C ASP A 185 7.82 -22.74 -17.63
N LEU A 186 7.76 -23.05 -16.35
CA LEU A 186 8.82 -22.74 -15.39
C LEU A 186 9.02 -23.92 -14.43
N PRO A 187 10.24 -24.42 -14.26
CA PRO A 187 10.49 -25.52 -13.33
C PRO A 187 10.11 -25.14 -11.90
N ARG A 188 9.79 -26.16 -11.11
CA ARG A 188 9.41 -25.99 -9.70
C ARG A 188 10.52 -26.52 -8.82
N ILE A 189 10.57 -26.00 -7.60
CA ILE A 189 11.52 -26.47 -6.59
C ILE A 189 10.90 -26.41 -5.20
N ASP A 190 11.17 -27.41 -4.39
CA ASP A 190 10.76 -27.42 -2.99
C ASP A 190 11.69 -26.53 -2.19
N LEU A 191 11.13 -25.58 -1.46
CA LEU A 191 11.91 -24.64 -0.65
C LEU A 191 12.70 -25.36 0.47
N ARG A 192 12.30 -26.56 0.90
CA ARG A 192 13.01 -27.38 1.90
C ARG A 192 14.42 -27.76 1.50
N HIS A 193 14.70 -27.88 0.19
CA HIS A 193 16.06 -28.16 -0.31
C HIS A 193 17.07 -27.02 -0.04
N PHE A 194 16.58 -25.85 0.38
CA PHE A 194 17.41 -24.68 0.67
C PHE A 194 17.71 -24.49 2.15
N GLU A 195 17.40 -25.45 3.01
CA GLU A 195 17.81 -25.41 4.43
C GLU A 195 19.34 -25.36 4.52
N GLY A 196 19.86 -24.31 5.19
CA GLY A 196 21.30 -24.06 5.30
C GLY A 196 21.93 -23.31 4.12
N GLU A 197 21.23 -23.15 3.00
CA GLU A 197 21.70 -22.40 1.83
C GLU A 197 21.65 -20.86 2.10
N PRO A 198 22.55 -20.09 1.47
CA PRO A 198 22.58 -18.64 1.63
C PRO A 198 21.40 -17.96 0.92
N PHE A 199 20.79 -16.98 1.60
CA PHE A 199 19.72 -16.15 1.06
C PHE A 199 20.07 -14.67 1.04
N VAL A 200 19.61 -14.01 -0.02
CA VAL A 200 19.52 -12.56 -0.14
C VAL A 200 18.07 -12.15 0.11
N SER A 201 17.82 -11.31 1.09
CA SER A 201 16.48 -10.92 1.52
C SER A 201 16.21 -9.44 1.33
N LEU A 202 14.94 -9.07 1.28
CA LEU A 202 14.54 -7.68 1.45
C LEU A 202 14.54 -7.31 2.94
N LYS A 203 14.87 -6.04 3.24
CA LYS A 203 14.88 -5.53 4.61
C LYS A 203 13.50 -5.62 5.29
N PRO A 204 13.43 -5.77 6.62
CA PRO A 204 12.19 -5.93 7.39
C PRO A 204 11.14 -4.81 7.21
N VAL A 205 11.56 -3.60 6.85
CA VAL A 205 10.66 -2.47 6.56
C VAL A 205 9.81 -2.69 5.30
N GLN A 206 10.22 -3.60 4.42
CA GLN A 206 9.44 -3.98 3.24
C GLN A 206 8.31 -4.94 3.62
N LYS A 207 7.08 -4.67 3.20
CA LYS A 207 5.92 -5.56 3.46
C LYS A 207 6.18 -7.01 3.01
N PHE A 208 6.93 -7.20 1.94
CA PHE A 208 7.27 -8.53 1.42
C PHE A 208 8.09 -9.39 2.41
N HIS A 209 8.84 -8.78 3.31
CA HIS A 209 9.60 -9.53 4.34
C HIS A 209 8.68 -10.43 5.17
N SER A 210 7.48 -9.97 5.54
CA SER A 210 6.50 -10.80 6.26
C SER A 210 6.01 -11.98 5.41
N MET A 211 5.85 -11.79 4.12
CA MET A 211 5.47 -12.88 3.20
C MET A 211 6.60 -13.91 3.07
N SER A 212 7.83 -13.47 2.82
CA SER A 212 8.98 -14.39 2.70
C SER A 212 9.18 -15.22 3.97
N ARG A 213 9.02 -14.59 5.15
CA ARG A 213 9.09 -15.31 6.43
C ARG A 213 8.03 -16.42 6.51
N ARG A 214 6.78 -16.17 6.12
CA ARG A 214 5.74 -17.20 6.09
C ARG A 214 6.06 -18.35 5.12
N LEU A 215 6.75 -18.08 4.00
CA LEU A 215 7.19 -19.13 3.07
C LEU A 215 8.23 -20.04 3.73
N PHE A 216 9.21 -19.49 4.44
CA PHE A 216 10.20 -20.27 5.19
C PHE A 216 9.58 -21.02 6.37
N GLU A 217 8.68 -20.40 7.13
CA GLU A 217 7.95 -21.06 8.23
C GLU A 217 7.18 -22.29 7.73
N ARG A 218 6.53 -22.20 6.56
CA ARG A 218 5.85 -23.34 5.93
C ARG A 218 6.81 -24.42 5.43
N ALA A 219 7.99 -24.03 5.02
CA ALA A 219 9.05 -24.97 4.65
C ALA A 219 9.74 -25.62 5.86
N GLY A 220 9.52 -25.11 7.08
CA GLY A 220 10.01 -25.68 8.33
C GLY A 220 11.42 -25.25 8.74
N PHE A 221 11.98 -24.21 8.13
CA PHE A 221 13.31 -23.71 8.48
C PHE A 221 13.41 -22.18 8.50
N SER A 222 14.49 -21.65 9.09
CA SER A 222 14.85 -20.24 9.03
C SER A 222 15.97 -20.02 8.01
N PRO A 223 15.88 -19.00 7.11
CA PRO A 223 16.90 -18.79 6.11
C PRO A 223 18.23 -18.30 6.70
N VAL A 224 19.35 -18.70 6.11
CA VAL A 224 20.66 -18.12 6.37
C VAL A 224 20.80 -16.85 5.53
N VAL A 225 20.41 -15.70 6.09
CA VAL A 225 20.45 -14.42 5.35
C VAL A 225 21.87 -13.87 5.35
N VAL A 226 22.51 -13.84 4.19
CA VAL A 226 23.88 -13.33 3.99
C VAL A 226 23.91 -11.88 3.53
N HIS A 227 22.78 -11.36 2.99
CA HIS A 227 22.67 -9.97 2.58
C HIS A 227 21.22 -9.49 2.66
N GLU A 228 21.03 -8.23 3.10
CA GLU A 228 19.74 -7.57 3.10
C GLU A 228 19.76 -6.30 2.25
N THR A 229 18.75 -6.12 1.39
CA THR A 229 18.63 -4.97 0.49
C THR A 229 17.22 -4.37 0.50
N MET A 230 17.08 -3.14 -0.01
CA MET A 230 15.78 -2.50 -0.26
C MET A 230 15.24 -2.80 -1.67
N ASN A 231 16.05 -3.39 -2.56
CA ASN A 231 15.79 -3.42 -3.99
C ASN A 231 15.74 -4.85 -4.54
N TRP A 232 14.66 -5.18 -5.25
CA TRP A 232 14.47 -6.45 -5.93
C TRP A 232 15.50 -6.73 -7.03
N ASP A 233 15.90 -5.70 -7.79
CA ASP A 233 16.98 -5.83 -8.79
C ASP A 233 18.29 -6.29 -8.15
N THR A 234 18.57 -5.81 -6.93
CA THR A 234 19.77 -6.22 -6.18
C THR A 234 19.67 -7.68 -5.73
N VAL A 235 18.50 -8.14 -5.28
CA VAL A 235 18.28 -9.56 -4.97
C VAL A 235 18.58 -10.41 -6.20
N ASN A 236 18.00 -10.03 -7.34
CA ASN A 236 18.19 -10.74 -8.61
C ASN A 236 19.65 -10.77 -9.06
N ALA A 237 20.34 -9.63 -8.97
CA ALA A 237 21.74 -9.49 -9.35
C ALA A 237 22.68 -10.33 -8.46
N LEU A 238 22.46 -10.33 -7.15
CA LEU A 238 23.26 -11.11 -6.21
C LEU A 238 23.03 -12.62 -6.39
N ALA A 239 21.80 -13.05 -6.72
CA ALA A 239 21.53 -14.43 -7.09
C ALA A 239 22.26 -14.81 -8.38
N ALA A 240 22.24 -13.95 -9.42
CA ALA A 240 23.01 -14.14 -10.65
C ALA A 240 24.52 -14.24 -10.39
N GLY A 241 25.02 -13.45 -9.44
CA GLY A 241 26.43 -13.43 -9.02
C GLY A 241 26.87 -14.57 -8.12
N GLY A 242 25.96 -15.46 -7.70
CA GLY A 242 26.31 -16.62 -6.88
C GLY A 242 26.36 -16.35 -5.37
N VAL A 243 25.86 -15.19 -4.89
CA VAL A 243 25.92 -14.81 -3.47
C VAL A 243 24.91 -15.60 -2.62
N GLY A 244 23.71 -15.86 -3.16
CA GLY A 244 22.66 -16.60 -2.49
C GLY A 244 21.34 -16.55 -3.24
N SER A 245 20.41 -17.42 -2.89
CA SER A 245 19.06 -17.46 -3.47
C SER A 245 18.20 -16.32 -2.91
N GLY A 246 17.17 -15.92 -3.63
CA GLY A 246 16.24 -14.92 -3.14
C GLY A 246 14.91 -14.90 -3.89
N PHE A 247 13.87 -14.40 -3.22
CA PHE A 247 12.58 -14.24 -3.88
C PHE A 247 12.55 -12.99 -4.75
N VAL A 248 11.96 -13.10 -5.92
CA VAL A 248 11.83 -11.99 -6.88
C VAL A 248 10.47 -12.01 -7.56
N PRO A 249 9.91 -10.85 -7.96
CA PRO A 249 8.76 -10.81 -8.84
C PRO A 249 9.04 -11.45 -10.19
N GLU A 250 8.04 -12.15 -10.76
CA GLU A 250 8.16 -12.83 -12.05
C GLU A 250 8.66 -11.92 -13.17
N MET A 251 8.27 -10.65 -13.17
CA MET A 251 8.70 -9.68 -14.19
C MET A 251 10.22 -9.53 -14.28
N LEU A 252 10.98 -9.84 -13.23
CA LEU A 252 12.46 -9.78 -13.25
C LEU A 252 13.09 -10.91 -14.05
N ARG A 253 12.35 -11.98 -14.35
CA ARG A 253 12.82 -13.05 -15.22
C ARG A 253 13.20 -12.54 -16.61
N ASN A 254 12.50 -11.52 -17.09
CA ASN A 254 12.68 -10.94 -18.41
C ASN A 254 13.67 -9.77 -18.45
N VAL A 255 14.28 -9.44 -17.31
CA VAL A 255 15.23 -8.34 -17.19
C VAL A 255 16.64 -8.87 -17.09
N THR A 256 17.38 -8.79 -18.20
CA THR A 256 18.81 -9.14 -18.23
C THR A 256 19.64 -7.91 -17.87
N LEU A 257 20.14 -7.84 -16.66
CA LEU A 257 21.01 -6.75 -16.20
C LEU A 257 22.50 -7.11 -16.24
N PHE A 258 22.86 -8.39 -16.36
CA PHE A 258 24.22 -8.89 -16.23
C PHE A 258 24.50 -9.99 -17.25
N SER A 259 25.78 -10.34 -17.44
CA SER A 259 26.23 -11.45 -18.31
C SER A 259 25.78 -12.83 -17.86
N ARG A 260 25.30 -12.94 -16.61
CA ARG A 260 24.74 -14.19 -16.03
C ARG A 260 23.34 -13.88 -15.52
N THR A 261 22.44 -14.87 -15.65
CA THR A 261 21.08 -14.82 -15.11
C THR A 261 20.91 -15.91 -14.04
N PRO A 262 20.14 -15.65 -12.97
CA PRO A 262 19.78 -16.72 -12.04
C PRO A 262 18.90 -17.76 -12.73
N ARG A 263 18.78 -18.93 -12.14
CA ARG A 263 17.70 -19.88 -12.48
C ARG A 263 16.47 -19.50 -11.68
N TYR A 264 15.31 -19.48 -12.34
CA TYR A 264 14.05 -19.11 -11.71
C TYR A 264 13.16 -20.31 -11.53
N TYR A 265 12.56 -20.42 -10.36
CA TYR A 265 11.70 -21.53 -9.97
C TYR A 265 10.40 -21.04 -9.34
N ARG A 266 9.31 -21.75 -9.66
CA ARG A 266 8.10 -21.71 -8.84
C ARG A 266 8.31 -22.56 -7.59
N LEU A 267 7.70 -22.17 -6.47
CA LEU A 267 7.75 -22.98 -5.28
C LEU A 267 6.79 -24.17 -5.40
N GLU A 268 7.30 -25.37 -5.16
CA GLU A 268 6.48 -26.58 -5.12
C GLU A 268 5.60 -26.57 -3.85
N GLY A 269 4.32 -26.91 -3.99
CA GLY A 269 3.39 -26.98 -2.85
C GLY A 269 3.05 -25.64 -2.19
N GLN A 270 3.56 -24.50 -2.69
CA GLN A 270 3.31 -23.18 -2.14
C GLN A 270 2.90 -22.20 -3.24
N ASN A 271 1.74 -21.57 -3.09
CA ASN A 271 1.32 -20.50 -3.99
C ASN A 271 1.95 -19.17 -3.51
N ALA A 272 3.04 -18.76 -4.14
CA ALA A 272 3.76 -17.53 -3.81
C ALA A 272 3.29 -16.40 -4.75
N THR A 273 2.15 -15.81 -4.43
CA THR A 273 1.59 -14.68 -5.20
C THR A 273 1.35 -13.48 -4.28
N ARG A 274 1.35 -12.29 -4.85
CA ARG A 274 0.94 -11.08 -4.16
C ARG A 274 0.03 -10.21 -5.03
N ALA A 275 -0.86 -9.48 -4.38
CA ALA A 275 -1.68 -8.50 -5.04
C ALA A 275 -0.87 -7.23 -5.36
N TYR A 276 -1.16 -6.60 -6.51
CA TYR A 276 -0.76 -5.24 -6.81
C TYR A 276 -2.04 -4.41 -6.96
N SER A 277 -2.22 -3.44 -6.07
CA SER A 277 -3.48 -2.74 -5.91
C SER A 277 -3.31 -1.22 -5.98
N ALA A 278 -4.34 -0.57 -6.49
CA ALA A 278 -4.53 0.86 -6.30
C ALA A 278 -5.20 1.12 -4.95
N ALA A 279 -4.75 2.12 -4.22
CA ALA A 279 -5.24 2.50 -2.91
C ALA A 279 -5.63 3.97 -2.88
N TRP A 280 -6.79 4.28 -2.31
CA TRP A 280 -7.26 5.65 -2.09
C TRP A 280 -8.04 5.76 -0.79
N LYS A 281 -8.27 6.97 -0.31
CA LYS A 281 -8.95 7.22 0.96
C LYS A 281 -10.37 6.67 0.95
N LYS A 282 -10.71 5.89 1.97
CA LYS A 282 -12.05 5.30 2.12
C LYS A 282 -13.13 6.37 2.18
N GLY A 283 -14.22 6.17 1.43
CA GLY A 283 -15.32 7.14 1.32
C GLY A 283 -15.11 8.20 0.23
N SER A 284 -13.92 8.32 -0.37
CA SER A 284 -13.71 9.09 -1.59
C SER A 284 -13.84 8.19 -2.84
N ARG A 285 -13.83 8.83 -4.02
CA ARG A 285 -13.73 8.13 -5.31
C ARG A 285 -12.50 8.61 -6.05
N PRO A 286 -11.77 7.73 -6.72
CA PRO A 286 -10.67 8.15 -7.59
C PRO A 286 -11.16 9.14 -8.66
N SER A 287 -10.34 10.15 -8.95
CA SER A 287 -10.64 11.10 -10.02
C SER A 287 -10.64 10.41 -11.38
N PRO A 288 -11.25 11.01 -12.44
CA PRO A 288 -11.17 10.47 -13.79
C PRO A 288 -9.74 10.21 -14.26
N LEU A 289 -8.79 11.08 -13.90
CA LEU A 289 -7.37 10.91 -14.21
C LEU A 289 -6.75 9.72 -13.45
N ALA A 290 -7.13 9.54 -12.19
CA ALA A 290 -6.68 8.39 -11.39
C ALA A 290 -7.26 7.07 -11.95
N LEU A 291 -8.54 7.05 -12.37
CA LEU A 291 -9.14 5.89 -13.03
C LEU A 291 -8.43 5.54 -14.33
N GLN A 292 -8.11 6.56 -15.15
CA GLN A 292 -7.35 6.37 -16.38
C GLN A 292 -5.94 5.80 -16.10
N LEU A 293 -5.29 6.27 -15.03
CA LEU A 293 -4.00 5.73 -14.60
C LEU A 293 -4.11 4.27 -14.13
N MET A 294 -5.15 3.93 -13.36
CA MET A 294 -5.42 2.55 -12.93
C MET A 294 -5.61 1.61 -14.13
N GLU A 295 -6.34 2.06 -15.15
CA GLU A 295 -6.56 1.28 -16.38
C GLU A 295 -5.25 1.05 -17.14
N LEU A 296 -4.41 2.08 -17.26
CA LEU A 296 -3.07 1.94 -17.84
C LEU A 296 -2.24 0.91 -17.09
N PHE A 297 -2.23 0.95 -15.77
CA PHE A 297 -1.52 -0.04 -14.96
C PHE A 297 -2.05 -1.44 -15.19
N ARG A 298 -3.36 -1.64 -15.19
CA ARG A 298 -3.99 -2.94 -15.41
C ARG A 298 -3.63 -3.54 -16.78
N ASN A 299 -3.69 -2.73 -17.83
CA ASN A 299 -3.42 -3.18 -19.20
C ASN A 299 -1.94 -3.49 -19.44
N ASN A 300 -1.03 -2.74 -18.83
CA ASN A 300 0.41 -2.91 -19.04
C ASN A 300 1.07 -3.94 -18.12
N LEU A 301 0.50 -4.21 -16.94
CA LEU A 301 0.95 -5.32 -16.09
C LEU A 301 0.89 -6.67 -16.80
N SER A 302 -0.17 -6.89 -17.58
CA SER A 302 -0.30 -8.12 -18.39
C SER A 302 0.72 -8.21 -19.53
N LEU A 303 1.23 -7.09 -20.02
CA LEU A 303 2.23 -7.07 -21.09
C LEU A 303 3.66 -7.31 -20.57
N LEU A 304 3.99 -6.80 -19.39
CA LEU A 304 5.30 -7.02 -18.76
C LEU A 304 5.52 -8.49 -18.39
N ASN A 305 4.43 -9.23 -18.13
CA ASN A 305 4.48 -10.66 -17.83
C ASN A 305 4.42 -11.55 -19.11
N ARG A 306 4.07 -11.00 -20.29
CA ARG A 306 3.89 -11.78 -21.54
C ARG A 306 5.05 -11.67 -22.52
N GLN A 307 6.05 -10.83 -22.27
CA GLN A 307 7.21 -10.69 -23.17
C GLN A 307 8.37 -11.67 -22.84
N GLY A 308 8.02 -12.87 -22.39
CA GLY A 308 8.96 -13.96 -22.14
C GLY A 308 8.62 -15.19 -22.95
#